data_bcaff84fb5e557496e60c060771c342f
#
_entry.id   bcaff84fb5e557496e60c060771c342f
#
_cell.length_a   1.000
_cell.length_b   1.000
_cell.length_c   1.000
_cell.angle_alpha   90.00
_cell.angle_beta   90.00
_cell.angle_gamma   90.00
#
_symmetry.space_group_name_H-M   'P 1'
#
loop_
_entity.id
_entity.type
_entity.pdbx_description
1 polymer ?
#
loop_
_entity_poly.entity_id
_entity_poly.type
_entity_poly.pdbx_seq_one_letter_code
_entity_poly.pdbx_strand_id
1 'polypeptide(L)'
;MYGKMKEYLCNSLAEITEAGLYKNERIIESPQSAAIEVKGKEVLNFCANNYLGLSNHPRLIEGAKKMMDKRGFGMSSVRFICGTQDGHKELEAAISEYFKTEDTILYAACFDANGGVFEPLFTDEDAIISDALNHASIIDGVRLCKAKRYRYANADMADLERCLQEAQAQRFRIIVTDGVFSMDGNVAPIDKICDLAEKYDALVMVDESHSAGVVGATGHGVSELCKTYGRVDIYTGTLGKAFGGALGGFTTGRKEIIEMLRQRSRPYLFSNSLAPCIIGASLEVFKMLKESNALHDQLVENVNYFRDHMLAAGFDIKPTQSAICAVMLYDAKLSQVYAAKLLEEGIYVTGFYYPVVPKGQARIRVQISAGHNREQLDKCIAAFIKVGKELEVLK
;
A
#
# COMPACT_ATOMS: atom_id res chain seq x y z
N MET A 1 -15.28 29.24 -24.77
CA MET A 1 -14.56 27.94 -24.95
C MET A 1 -14.89 26.91 -23.89
N TYR A 2 -15.07 27.32 -22.62
CA TYR A 2 -15.38 26.37 -21.53
C TYR A 2 -16.86 25.84 -21.53
N GLY A 3 -17.82 26.54 -22.15
CA GLY A 3 -19.24 26.21 -22.08
C GLY A 3 -19.62 24.76 -22.42
N LYS A 4 -19.20 24.26 -23.58
CA LYS A 4 -19.46 22.84 -23.98
C LYS A 4 -18.78 21.84 -23.04
N MET A 5 -17.55 22.15 -22.58
CA MET A 5 -16.84 21.29 -21.61
C MET A 5 -17.54 21.31 -20.26
N LYS A 6 -18.04 22.46 -19.82
CA LYS A 6 -18.82 22.60 -18.58
C LYS A 6 -20.06 21.71 -18.61
N GLU A 7 -20.84 21.78 -19.70
CA GLU A 7 -22.04 20.98 -19.87
C GLU A 7 -21.73 19.47 -19.81
N TYR A 8 -20.70 19.03 -20.55
CA TYR A 8 -20.23 17.64 -20.50
C TYR A 8 -19.84 17.19 -19.08
N LEU A 9 -19.04 18.01 -18.37
CA LEU A 9 -18.61 17.70 -17.01
C LEU A 9 -19.78 17.67 -16.02
N CYS A 10 -20.75 18.60 -16.13
CA CYS A 10 -21.95 18.60 -15.28
C CYS A 10 -22.78 17.32 -15.49
N ASN A 11 -22.98 16.90 -16.74
CA ASN A 11 -23.71 15.68 -17.06
C ASN A 11 -22.99 14.44 -16.52
N SER A 12 -21.68 14.34 -16.75
CA SER A 12 -20.87 13.22 -16.24
C SER A 12 -20.87 13.14 -14.69
N LEU A 13 -20.82 14.29 -14.00
CA LEU A 13 -20.90 14.34 -12.54
C LEU A 13 -22.31 13.95 -12.04
N ALA A 14 -23.37 14.33 -12.76
CA ALA A 14 -24.75 13.91 -12.45
C ALA A 14 -24.88 12.38 -12.61
N GLU A 15 -24.39 11.80 -13.70
CA GLU A 15 -24.38 10.35 -13.93
C GLU A 15 -23.63 9.60 -12.81
N ILE A 16 -22.44 10.10 -12.38
CA ILE A 16 -21.66 9.54 -11.26
C ILE A 16 -22.49 9.57 -9.97
N THR A 17 -23.22 10.67 -9.73
CA THR A 17 -24.04 10.85 -8.51
C THR A 17 -25.25 9.94 -8.53
N GLU A 18 -25.98 9.86 -9.64
CA GLU A 18 -27.15 9.00 -9.84
C GLU A 18 -26.78 7.51 -9.72
N ALA A 19 -25.61 7.13 -10.24
CA ALA A 19 -25.06 5.78 -10.08
C ALA A 19 -24.59 5.46 -8.64
N GLY A 20 -24.63 6.42 -7.70
CA GLY A 20 -24.13 6.26 -6.34
C GLY A 20 -22.61 6.11 -6.25
N LEU A 21 -21.88 6.57 -7.26
CA LEU A 21 -20.42 6.43 -7.35
C LEU A 21 -19.65 7.69 -6.91
N TYR A 22 -20.39 8.75 -6.54
CA TYR A 22 -19.78 10.01 -6.11
C TYR A 22 -19.01 9.84 -4.80
N LYS A 23 -17.74 10.28 -4.78
CA LYS A 23 -16.86 10.17 -3.62
C LYS A 23 -16.89 11.46 -2.81
N ASN A 24 -17.47 11.36 -1.60
CA ASN A 24 -17.47 12.47 -0.65
C ASN A 24 -16.24 12.38 0.26
N GLU A 25 -15.54 13.50 0.43
CA GLU A 25 -14.46 13.62 1.41
C GLU A 25 -15.05 13.95 2.79
N ARG A 26 -14.64 13.19 3.81
CA ARG A 26 -14.99 13.46 5.20
C ARG A 26 -13.83 14.17 5.87
N ILE A 27 -14.09 15.34 6.45
CA ILE A 27 -13.08 16.15 7.12
C ILE A 27 -12.79 15.54 8.48
N ILE A 28 -11.50 15.29 8.74
CA ILE A 28 -10.97 14.84 10.03
C ILE A 28 -10.42 16.07 10.75
N GLU A 29 -10.89 16.29 12.00
CA GLU A 29 -10.62 17.49 12.79
C GLU A 29 -9.63 17.21 13.94
N SER A 30 -8.99 16.05 13.94
CA SER A 30 -8.00 15.59 14.92
C SER A 30 -6.74 15.06 14.24
N PRO A 31 -5.65 14.79 14.98
CA PRO A 31 -4.55 13.95 14.46
C PRO A 31 -5.04 12.57 14.05
N GLN A 32 -4.34 11.94 13.11
CA GLN A 32 -4.60 10.54 12.72
C GLN A 32 -4.22 9.57 13.83
N SER A 33 -5.19 8.82 14.31
CA SER A 33 -5.01 7.78 15.33
C SER A 33 -6.10 6.71 15.22
N ALA A 34 -6.15 5.79 16.19
CA ALA A 34 -7.21 4.78 16.31
C ALA A 34 -8.59 5.42 16.61
N ALA A 35 -8.62 6.54 17.30
CA ALA A 35 -9.79 7.39 17.48
C ALA A 35 -9.53 8.75 16.84
N ILE A 36 -10.49 9.25 16.05
CA ILE A 36 -10.41 10.52 15.33
C ILE A 36 -11.70 11.31 15.49
N GLU A 37 -11.64 12.62 15.25
CA GLU A 37 -12.81 13.50 15.28
C GLU A 37 -13.29 13.78 13.86
N VAL A 38 -14.60 13.58 13.62
CA VAL A 38 -15.27 13.85 12.34
C VAL A 38 -16.58 14.56 12.62
N LYS A 39 -16.76 15.77 12.14
CA LYS A 39 -17.95 16.61 12.37
C LYS A 39 -18.26 16.77 13.88
N GLY A 40 -17.23 17.04 14.68
CA GLY A 40 -17.33 17.24 16.12
C GLY A 40 -17.71 15.98 16.92
N LYS A 41 -17.57 14.78 16.35
CA LYS A 41 -17.83 13.51 17.04
C LYS A 41 -16.60 12.60 16.96
N GLU A 42 -16.26 11.99 18.07
CA GLU A 42 -15.24 10.94 18.09
C GLU A 42 -15.75 9.67 17.43
N VAL A 43 -14.95 9.11 16.53
CA VAL A 43 -15.20 7.84 15.85
C VAL A 43 -13.92 6.99 15.83
N LEU A 44 -14.07 5.66 15.83
CA LEU A 44 -12.96 4.74 15.73
C LEU A 44 -12.60 4.51 14.27
N ASN A 45 -11.32 4.71 13.93
CA ASN A 45 -10.83 4.68 12.57
C ASN A 45 -10.32 3.29 12.19
N PHE A 46 -11.10 2.58 11.39
CA PHE A 46 -10.77 1.25 10.85
C PHE A 46 -10.54 1.26 9.34
N CYS A 47 -10.18 2.40 8.74
CA CYS A 47 -9.87 2.48 7.31
C CYS A 47 -8.53 3.15 6.96
N ALA A 48 -7.82 3.73 7.94
CA ALA A 48 -6.50 4.28 7.72
C ALA A 48 -5.44 3.17 7.57
N ASN A 49 -4.48 3.36 6.65
CA ASN A 49 -3.34 2.44 6.49
C ASN A 49 -2.27 2.65 7.58
N ASN A 50 -2.67 3.02 8.79
CA ASN A 50 -1.81 3.31 9.94
C ASN A 50 -1.51 2.03 10.73
N TYR A 51 -0.98 1.00 10.04
CA TYR A 51 -0.83 -0.36 10.57
C TYR A 51 -0.09 -0.45 11.90
N LEU A 52 1.00 0.29 12.06
CA LEU A 52 1.81 0.31 13.28
C LEU A 52 1.40 1.41 14.28
N GLY A 53 0.35 2.19 13.97
CA GLY A 53 -0.13 3.27 14.85
C GLY A 53 0.81 4.49 14.92
N LEU A 54 1.71 4.66 13.96
CA LEU A 54 2.80 5.63 14.03
C LEU A 54 2.45 7.04 13.53
N SER A 55 1.31 7.26 12.86
CA SER A 55 1.01 8.54 12.18
C SER A 55 1.01 9.77 13.11
N ASN A 56 0.74 9.58 14.40
CA ASN A 56 0.79 10.65 15.41
C ASN A 56 1.73 10.32 16.58
N HIS A 57 2.73 9.46 16.33
CA HIS A 57 3.63 9.03 17.39
C HIS A 57 4.59 10.16 17.81
N PRO A 58 4.76 10.46 19.12
CA PRO A 58 5.59 11.57 19.61
C PRO A 58 7.04 11.54 19.10
N ARG A 59 7.67 10.35 19.01
CA ARG A 59 9.04 10.22 18.51
C ARG A 59 9.17 10.66 17.05
N LEU A 60 8.17 10.37 16.20
CA LEU A 60 8.18 10.78 14.80
C LEU A 60 8.04 12.30 14.67
N ILE A 61 7.15 12.89 15.45
CA ILE A 61 6.95 14.35 15.51
C ILE A 61 8.24 15.04 15.94
N GLU A 62 8.89 14.51 16.98
CA GLU A 62 10.16 15.05 17.47
C GLU A 62 11.30 14.87 16.46
N GLY A 63 11.39 13.71 15.79
CA GLY A 63 12.34 13.46 14.71
C GLY A 63 12.17 14.45 13.55
N ALA A 64 10.91 14.72 13.15
CA ALA A 64 10.58 15.71 12.14
C ALA A 64 11.03 17.12 12.54
N LYS A 65 10.74 17.55 13.78
CA LYS A 65 11.14 18.86 14.30
C LYS A 65 12.67 19.02 14.33
N LYS A 66 13.39 18.05 14.89
CA LYS A 66 14.85 18.06 14.93
C LYS A 66 15.48 18.16 13.53
N MET A 67 14.91 17.46 12.55
CA MET A 67 15.44 17.54 11.20
C MET A 67 15.12 18.89 10.54
N MET A 68 13.97 19.49 10.80
CA MET A 68 13.66 20.86 10.35
C MET A 68 14.59 21.89 11.00
N ASP A 69 14.86 21.80 12.30
CA ASP A 69 15.80 22.70 13.00
C ASP A 69 17.20 22.61 12.42
N LYS A 70 17.65 21.38 12.06
CA LYS A 70 18.99 21.11 11.52
C LYS A 70 19.15 21.45 10.04
N ARG A 71 18.10 21.22 9.21
CA ARG A 71 18.19 21.21 7.74
C ARG A 71 17.17 22.12 7.02
N GLY A 72 16.31 22.79 7.74
CA GLY A 72 15.26 23.66 7.19
C GLY A 72 14.01 22.90 6.78
N PHE A 73 13.03 23.64 6.22
CA PHE A 73 11.72 23.11 5.86
C PHE A 73 11.69 22.38 4.52
N GLY A 74 12.26 22.98 3.48
CA GLY A 74 12.10 22.53 2.09
C GLY A 74 13.41 22.40 1.34
N MET A 75 13.39 21.60 0.28
CA MET A 75 14.59 21.32 -0.54
C MET A 75 14.73 22.26 -1.73
N SER A 76 13.63 22.80 -2.25
CA SER A 76 13.58 23.70 -3.42
C SER A 76 14.29 23.15 -4.66
N SER A 77 14.50 21.85 -4.74
CA SER A 77 15.27 21.20 -5.81
C SER A 77 15.01 19.72 -5.89
N VAL A 78 15.31 19.16 -7.06
CA VAL A 78 15.43 17.72 -7.30
C VAL A 78 16.77 17.18 -6.82
N ARG A 79 16.86 15.86 -6.62
CA ARG A 79 18.00 15.20 -5.96
C ARG A 79 19.36 15.49 -6.60
N PHE A 80 19.50 15.43 -7.93
CA PHE A 80 20.81 15.52 -8.59
C PHE A 80 21.33 16.94 -8.76
N ILE A 81 20.46 17.98 -8.65
CA ILE A 81 20.89 19.38 -8.79
C ILE A 81 21.46 19.86 -7.45
N CYS A 82 20.62 20.15 -6.45
CA CYS A 82 21.02 20.55 -5.11
C CYS A 82 20.06 20.08 -4.01
N GLY A 83 19.20 19.10 -4.31
CA GLY A 83 18.17 18.57 -3.42
C GLY A 83 18.57 17.30 -2.65
N THR A 84 19.86 17.02 -2.46
CA THR A 84 20.33 15.88 -1.66
C THR A 84 21.05 16.37 -0.41
N GLN A 85 20.53 16.01 0.76
CA GLN A 85 21.18 16.20 2.06
C GLN A 85 21.65 14.85 2.61
N ASP A 86 22.46 14.89 3.68
CA ASP A 86 22.96 13.73 4.42
C ASP A 86 21.80 12.81 4.87
N GLY A 87 20.74 13.36 5.44
CA GLY A 87 19.57 12.61 5.89
C GLY A 87 18.89 11.75 4.80
N HIS A 88 18.92 12.19 3.52
CA HIS A 88 18.41 11.35 2.43
C HIS A 88 19.25 10.07 2.28
N LYS A 89 20.58 10.18 2.37
CA LYS A 89 21.49 9.04 2.28
C LYS A 89 21.39 8.12 3.50
N GLU A 90 21.22 8.71 4.69
CA GLU A 90 20.97 7.95 5.92
C GLU A 90 19.67 7.14 5.81
N LEU A 91 18.60 7.72 5.27
CA LEU A 91 17.31 7.01 5.09
C LEU A 91 17.41 5.92 4.00
N GLU A 92 18.09 6.20 2.87
CA GLU A 92 18.37 5.18 1.84
C GLU A 92 19.11 3.98 2.44
N ALA A 93 20.12 4.22 3.26
CA ALA A 93 20.87 3.16 3.94
C ALA A 93 20.00 2.38 4.95
N ALA A 94 19.16 3.07 5.74
CA ALA A 94 18.28 2.44 6.71
C ALA A 94 17.24 1.52 6.03
N ILE A 95 16.70 1.94 4.88
CA ILE A 95 15.77 1.12 4.09
C ILE A 95 16.50 -0.10 3.51
N SER A 96 17.71 0.08 2.94
CA SER A 96 18.50 -1.04 2.43
C SER A 96 18.83 -2.06 3.53
N GLU A 97 19.18 -1.61 4.73
CA GLU A 97 19.40 -2.49 5.90
C GLU A 97 18.13 -3.28 6.24
N TYR A 98 16.96 -2.61 6.29
CA TYR A 98 15.68 -3.22 6.63
C TYR A 98 15.29 -4.32 5.63
N PHE A 99 15.41 -4.06 4.32
CA PHE A 99 15.06 -5.00 3.26
C PHE A 99 16.19 -5.99 2.92
N LYS A 100 17.37 -5.83 3.51
CA LYS A 100 18.60 -6.62 3.20
C LYS A 100 18.96 -6.54 1.72
N THR A 101 18.90 -5.33 1.17
CA THR A 101 19.21 -5.02 -0.23
C THR A 101 20.53 -4.23 -0.34
N GLU A 102 21.00 -4.05 -1.57
CA GLU A 102 22.32 -3.43 -1.81
C GLU A 102 22.25 -1.90 -1.83
N ASP A 103 21.14 -1.32 -2.33
CA ASP A 103 20.98 0.13 -2.44
C ASP A 103 19.49 0.52 -2.50
N THR A 104 19.19 1.81 -2.26
CA THR A 104 17.85 2.40 -2.24
C THR A 104 17.82 3.77 -2.89
N ILE A 105 16.70 4.09 -3.56
CA ILE A 105 16.39 5.40 -4.12
C ILE A 105 15.03 5.88 -3.59
N LEU A 106 14.95 7.16 -3.18
CA LEU A 106 13.74 7.77 -2.61
C LEU A 106 12.94 8.54 -3.66
N TYR A 107 11.61 8.48 -3.54
CA TYR A 107 10.62 9.19 -4.37
C TYR A 107 9.63 9.97 -3.51
N ALA A 108 8.87 10.90 -4.12
CA ALA A 108 7.83 11.64 -3.43
C ALA A 108 6.69 10.72 -2.92
N ALA A 109 6.39 9.65 -3.65
CA ALA A 109 5.42 8.61 -3.28
C ALA A 109 5.80 7.26 -3.88
N CYS A 110 5.22 6.16 -3.38
CA CYS A 110 5.37 4.85 -4.02
C CYS A 110 4.70 4.79 -5.40
N PHE A 111 3.70 5.64 -5.66
CA PHE A 111 3.13 5.79 -6.99
C PHE A 111 4.20 6.21 -8.00
N ASP A 112 5.06 7.17 -7.62
CA ASP A 112 6.20 7.63 -8.43
C ASP A 112 7.30 6.56 -8.52
N ALA A 113 7.56 5.83 -7.44
CA ALA A 113 8.51 4.72 -7.44
C ALA A 113 8.10 3.65 -8.46
N ASN A 114 6.85 3.18 -8.41
CA ASN A 114 6.31 2.20 -9.35
C ASN A 114 6.29 2.73 -10.80
N GLY A 115 5.87 3.99 -10.98
CA GLY A 115 5.87 4.65 -12.29
C GLY A 115 7.26 4.84 -12.88
N GLY A 116 8.27 4.92 -12.01
CA GLY A 116 9.65 5.23 -12.37
C GLY A 116 10.57 4.03 -12.62
N VAL A 117 10.09 2.78 -12.47
CA VAL A 117 10.93 1.58 -12.61
C VAL A 117 11.05 1.11 -14.07
N PHE A 118 9.96 1.05 -14.82
CA PHE A 118 9.91 0.25 -16.04
C PHE A 118 10.57 0.93 -17.23
N GLU A 119 10.24 2.18 -17.54
CA GLU A 119 10.79 2.91 -18.68
C GLU A 119 12.33 3.02 -18.66
N PRO A 120 13.00 3.26 -17.51
CA PRO A 120 14.45 3.30 -17.44
C PRO A 120 15.16 1.98 -17.68
N LEU A 121 14.51 0.86 -17.37
CA LEU A 121 15.13 -0.47 -17.35
C LEU A 121 14.78 -1.32 -18.57
N PHE A 122 13.60 -1.12 -19.17
CA PHE A 122 13.07 -2.01 -20.20
C PHE A 122 12.69 -1.25 -21.48
N THR A 123 12.85 -1.93 -22.61
CA THR A 123 12.55 -1.43 -23.96
C THR A 123 11.51 -2.33 -24.64
N ASP A 124 11.23 -2.08 -25.91
CA ASP A 124 10.35 -2.92 -26.75
C ASP A 124 10.88 -4.33 -27.02
N GLU A 125 12.17 -4.58 -26.74
CA GLU A 125 12.77 -5.92 -26.81
C GLU A 125 12.46 -6.80 -25.59
N ASP A 126 11.90 -6.22 -24.52
CA ASP A 126 11.75 -6.85 -23.21
C ASP A 126 10.28 -7.19 -22.90
N ALA A 127 10.04 -7.92 -21.82
CA ALA A 127 8.71 -8.30 -21.35
C ALA A 127 8.46 -7.93 -19.89
N ILE A 128 7.24 -7.44 -19.62
CA ILE A 128 6.73 -7.22 -18.27
C ILE A 128 5.53 -8.15 -18.07
N ILE A 129 5.60 -9.01 -17.04
CA ILE A 129 4.59 -10.01 -16.71
C ILE A 129 3.95 -9.59 -15.37
N SER A 130 2.75 -9.00 -15.42
CA SER A 130 2.10 -8.33 -14.30
C SER A 130 0.93 -9.12 -13.77
N ASP A 131 0.81 -9.24 -12.43
CA ASP A 131 -0.40 -9.75 -11.78
C ASP A 131 -1.61 -8.88 -12.14
N ALA A 132 -2.76 -9.53 -12.32
CA ALA A 132 -4.00 -8.89 -12.76
C ALA A 132 -4.60 -7.91 -11.73
N LEU A 133 -4.28 -8.06 -10.44
CA LEU A 133 -4.78 -7.22 -9.35
C LEU A 133 -3.72 -6.26 -8.79
N ASN A 134 -2.60 -6.10 -9.46
CA ASN A 134 -1.58 -5.12 -9.06
C ASN A 134 -2.17 -3.72 -8.90
N HIS A 135 -1.55 -2.95 -8.00
CA HIS A 135 -1.92 -1.57 -7.73
C HIS A 135 -1.89 -0.69 -9.00
N ALA A 136 -2.77 0.30 -9.07
CA ALA A 136 -2.89 1.21 -10.23
C ALA A 136 -1.56 1.85 -10.64
N SER A 137 -0.68 2.18 -9.69
CA SER A 137 0.63 2.75 -9.99
C SER A 137 1.55 1.80 -10.78
N ILE A 138 1.49 0.50 -10.51
CA ILE A 138 2.19 -0.53 -11.29
C ILE A 138 1.59 -0.59 -12.69
N ILE A 139 0.27 -0.66 -12.79
CA ILE A 139 -0.44 -0.71 -14.07
C ILE A 139 -0.08 0.50 -14.95
N ASP A 140 -0.07 1.69 -14.36
CA ASP A 140 0.25 2.94 -15.08
C ASP A 140 1.74 2.99 -15.44
N GLY A 141 2.65 2.58 -14.57
CA GLY A 141 4.06 2.46 -14.87
C GLY A 141 4.35 1.49 -16.03
N VAL A 142 3.69 0.34 -16.02
CA VAL A 142 3.77 -0.64 -17.13
C VAL A 142 3.21 -0.05 -18.43
N ARG A 143 2.15 0.77 -18.37
CA ARG A 143 1.59 1.44 -19.56
C ARG A 143 2.53 2.47 -20.17
N LEU A 144 3.36 3.14 -19.40
CA LEU A 144 4.34 4.10 -19.89
C LEU A 144 5.54 3.43 -20.57
N CYS A 145 5.83 2.18 -20.23
CA CYS A 145 6.92 1.42 -20.84
C CYS A 145 6.53 0.82 -22.19
N LYS A 146 7.52 0.69 -23.10
CA LYS A 146 7.35 0.08 -24.44
C LYS A 146 7.48 -1.43 -24.44
N ALA A 147 7.91 -2.04 -23.33
CA ALA A 147 8.06 -3.48 -23.21
C ALA A 147 6.75 -4.22 -23.50
N LYS A 148 6.86 -5.42 -24.03
CA LYS A 148 5.71 -6.29 -24.29
C LYS A 148 5.05 -6.67 -22.96
N ARG A 149 3.73 -6.55 -22.89
CA ARG A 149 2.96 -6.72 -21.66
C ARG A 149 2.24 -8.05 -21.67
N TYR A 150 2.43 -8.79 -20.59
CA TYR A 150 1.70 -10.00 -20.28
C TYR A 150 0.97 -9.80 -18.94
N ARG A 151 -0.21 -10.36 -18.83
CA ARG A 151 -1.01 -10.28 -17.60
C ARG A 151 -1.43 -11.68 -17.21
N TYR A 152 -1.16 -12.07 -15.97
CA TYR A 152 -1.60 -13.35 -15.42
C TYR A 152 -2.68 -13.13 -14.34
N ALA A 153 -3.54 -14.14 -14.15
CA ALA A 153 -4.60 -14.12 -13.16
C ALA A 153 -4.00 -14.04 -11.74
N ASN A 154 -4.68 -13.34 -10.82
CA ASN A 154 -4.16 -13.06 -9.49
C ASN A 154 -3.66 -14.30 -8.78
N ALA A 155 -2.38 -14.31 -8.42
CA ALA A 155 -1.68 -15.37 -7.72
C ALA A 155 -1.81 -16.78 -8.39
N ASP A 156 -2.13 -16.85 -9.67
CA ASP A 156 -2.21 -18.09 -10.45
C ASP A 156 -0.86 -18.44 -11.08
N MET A 157 -0.19 -19.41 -10.49
CA MET A 157 1.15 -19.82 -10.93
C MET A 157 1.14 -20.55 -12.28
N ALA A 158 0.05 -21.23 -12.63
CA ALA A 158 -0.06 -21.89 -13.93
C ALA A 158 -0.21 -20.86 -15.07
N ASP A 159 -1.01 -19.81 -14.83
CA ASP A 159 -1.16 -18.70 -15.78
C ASP A 159 0.11 -17.84 -15.87
N LEU A 160 0.83 -17.64 -14.74
CA LEU A 160 2.15 -17.00 -14.73
C LEU A 160 3.15 -17.79 -15.58
N GLU A 161 3.20 -19.11 -15.41
CA GLU A 161 4.11 -19.97 -16.18
C GLU A 161 3.79 -19.91 -17.69
N ARG A 162 2.51 -19.93 -18.07
CA ARG A 162 2.08 -19.71 -19.46
C ARG A 162 2.62 -18.38 -20.01
N CYS A 163 2.46 -17.29 -19.28
CA CYS A 163 2.97 -15.98 -19.67
C CYS A 163 4.51 -15.98 -19.84
N LEU A 164 5.23 -16.64 -18.95
CA LEU A 164 6.68 -16.77 -19.01
C LEU A 164 7.13 -17.58 -20.26
N GLN A 165 6.43 -18.66 -20.59
CA GLN A 165 6.65 -19.44 -21.80
C GLN A 165 6.44 -18.61 -23.07
N GLU A 166 5.35 -17.82 -23.12
CA GLU A 166 5.06 -16.93 -24.25
C GLU A 166 6.07 -15.79 -24.38
N ALA A 167 6.72 -15.38 -23.26
CA ALA A 167 7.68 -14.29 -23.22
C ALA A 167 9.15 -14.72 -23.52
N GLN A 168 9.41 -15.96 -23.90
CA GLN A 168 10.78 -16.46 -24.08
C GLN A 168 11.54 -15.82 -25.25
N ALA A 169 10.86 -15.24 -26.22
CA ALA A 169 11.49 -14.54 -27.32
C ALA A 169 12.02 -13.14 -26.96
N GLN A 170 11.61 -12.57 -25.84
CA GLN A 170 12.06 -11.26 -25.36
C GLN A 170 13.43 -11.36 -24.69
N ARG A 171 14.22 -10.27 -24.80
CA ARG A 171 15.59 -10.19 -24.26
C ARG A 171 15.61 -10.37 -22.73
N PHE A 172 14.85 -9.53 -21.99
CA PHE A 172 14.68 -9.62 -20.55
C PHE A 172 13.19 -9.78 -20.19
N ARG A 173 12.93 -10.42 -19.08
CA ARG A 173 11.59 -10.63 -18.49
C ARG A 173 11.60 -10.15 -17.05
N ILE A 174 10.53 -9.47 -16.63
CA ILE A 174 10.31 -9.15 -15.23
C ILE A 174 8.90 -9.56 -14.82
N ILE A 175 8.79 -10.26 -13.69
CA ILE A 175 7.53 -10.57 -13.01
C ILE A 175 7.28 -9.47 -12.00
N VAL A 176 6.06 -8.91 -11.99
CA VAL A 176 5.68 -7.80 -11.11
C VAL A 176 4.41 -8.14 -10.35
N THR A 177 4.47 -8.02 -9.02
CA THR A 177 3.33 -8.27 -8.14
C THR A 177 3.31 -7.36 -6.92
N ASP A 178 2.11 -7.06 -6.39
CA ASP A 178 1.98 -6.62 -5.00
C ASP A 178 2.36 -7.79 -4.06
N GLY A 179 3.02 -7.51 -2.96
CA GLY A 179 3.29 -8.50 -1.91
C GLY A 179 2.01 -8.87 -1.14
N VAL A 180 1.24 -7.83 -0.79
CA VAL A 180 -0.11 -7.93 -0.22
C VAL A 180 -1.05 -7.07 -1.05
N PHE A 181 -2.10 -7.67 -1.60
CA PHE A 181 -3.08 -6.97 -2.44
C PHE A 181 -4.03 -6.12 -1.59
N SER A 182 -4.06 -4.84 -1.87
CA SER A 182 -4.67 -3.80 -1.03
C SER A 182 -6.17 -3.94 -0.77
N MET A 183 -6.92 -4.59 -1.66
CA MET A 183 -8.38 -4.70 -1.57
C MET A 183 -8.86 -6.00 -0.93
N ASP A 184 -8.05 -7.04 -1.00
CA ASP A 184 -8.37 -8.39 -0.53
C ASP A 184 -7.57 -8.79 0.72
N GLY A 185 -6.35 -8.25 0.85
CA GLY A 185 -5.42 -8.63 1.90
C GLY A 185 -4.68 -9.95 1.64
N ASN A 186 -4.94 -10.64 0.53
CA ASN A 186 -4.24 -11.86 0.18
C ASN A 186 -2.77 -11.59 -0.11
N VAL A 187 -1.93 -12.57 0.21
CA VAL A 187 -0.47 -12.52 0.03
C VAL A 187 -0.10 -13.21 -1.28
N ALA A 188 0.80 -12.61 -2.05
CA ALA A 188 1.36 -13.25 -3.24
C ALA A 188 2.29 -14.40 -2.83
N PRO A 189 2.27 -15.55 -3.55
CA PRO A 189 3.14 -16.71 -3.29
C PRO A 189 4.55 -16.46 -3.86
N ILE A 190 5.32 -15.57 -3.18
CA ILE A 190 6.61 -15.07 -3.69
C ILE A 190 7.65 -16.19 -3.84
N ASP A 191 7.62 -17.22 -3.00
CA ASP A 191 8.46 -18.41 -3.14
C ASP A 191 8.27 -19.09 -4.50
N LYS A 192 7.02 -19.35 -4.89
CA LYS A 192 6.66 -19.98 -6.17
C LYS A 192 6.94 -19.06 -7.35
N ILE A 193 6.73 -17.74 -7.18
CA ILE A 193 7.07 -16.74 -8.20
C ILE A 193 8.58 -16.76 -8.45
N CYS A 194 9.40 -16.78 -7.41
CA CYS A 194 10.84 -16.89 -7.53
C CYS A 194 11.29 -18.20 -8.18
N ASP A 195 10.64 -19.35 -7.86
CA ASP A 195 10.94 -20.64 -8.51
C ASP A 195 10.70 -20.57 -10.03
N LEU A 196 9.60 -19.95 -10.45
CA LEU A 196 9.32 -19.74 -11.87
C LEU A 196 10.27 -18.71 -12.50
N ALA A 197 10.62 -17.65 -11.78
CA ALA A 197 11.58 -16.65 -12.25
C ALA A 197 12.95 -17.27 -12.54
N GLU A 198 13.46 -18.10 -11.64
CA GLU A 198 14.72 -18.85 -11.83
C GLU A 198 14.63 -19.82 -13.00
N LYS A 199 13.52 -20.54 -13.15
CA LYS A 199 13.30 -21.48 -14.25
C LYS A 199 13.30 -20.81 -15.62
N TYR A 200 12.78 -19.60 -15.72
CA TYR A 200 12.57 -18.88 -16.99
C TYR A 200 13.49 -17.66 -17.17
N ASP A 201 14.52 -17.52 -16.34
CA ASP A 201 15.49 -16.41 -16.36
C ASP A 201 14.77 -15.03 -16.38
N ALA A 202 13.96 -14.79 -15.37
CA ALA A 202 13.20 -13.56 -15.18
C ALA A 202 13.59 -12.85 -13.89
N LEU A 203 13.53 -11.52 -13.88
CA LEU A 203 13.63 -10.69 -12.70
C LEU A 203 12.31 -10.72 -11.91
N VAL A 204 12.38 -10.43 -10.61
CA VAL A 204 11.21 -10.30 -9.73
C VAL A 204 11.16 -8.92 -9.09
N MET A 205 10.02 -8.24 -9.24
CA MET A 205 9.69 -7.01 -8.53
C MET A 205 8.47 -7.22 -7.64
N VAL A 206 8.56 -6.75 -6.38
CA VAL A 206 7.49 -6.84 -5.40
C VAL A 206 7.20 -5.46 -4.81
N ASP A 207 5.93 -5.04 -4.80
CA ASP A 207 5.48 -3.87 -4.06
C ASP A 207 5.11 -4.28 -2.62
N GLU A 208 5.91 -3.80 -1.66
CA GLU A 208 5.78 -4.08 -0.23
C GLU A 208 4.90 -3.05 0.52
N SER A 209 4.16 -2.21 -0.18
CA SER A 209 3.41 -1.10 0.43
C SER A 209 2.36 -1.51 1.47
N HIS A 210 1.85 -2.73 1.40
CA HIS A 210 0.89 -3.28 2.37
C HIS A 210 1.45 -4.46 3.17
N SER A 211 2.69 -4.85 2.93
CA SER A 211 3.34 -6.01 3.55
C SER A 211 4.48 -5.65 4.49
N ALA A 212 5.34 -4.69 4.12
CA ALA A 212 6.42 -4.24 5.00
C ALA A 212 5.87 -3.53 6.25
N GLY A 213 6.37 -3.91 7.42
CA GLY A 213 5.86 -3.54 8.73
C GLY A 213 4.67 -4.38 9.20
N VAL A 214 4.12 -5.29 8.36
CA VAL A 214 2.82 -5.95 8.57
C VAL A 214 2.91 -7.46 8.58
N VAL A 215 3.56 -8.08 7.59
CA VAL A 215 3.65 -9.54 7.48
C VAL A 215 5.08 -10.05 7.68
N GLY A 216 5.22 -11.32 7.98
CA GLY A 216 6.47 -11.95 8.38
C GLY A 216 6.58 -12.08 9.90
N ALA A 217 7.55 -12.84 10.39
CA ALA A 217 7.72 -13.11 11.82
C ALA A 217 8.11 -11.86 12.63
N THR A 218 8.77 -10.91 11.99
CA THR A 218 9.22 -9.64 12.59
C THR A 218 8.76 -8.42 11.80
N GLY A 219 7.81 -8.61 10.86
CA GLY A 219 7.22 -7.55 10.06
C GLY A 219 8.05 -7.12 8.86
N HIS A 220 9.08 -7.85 8.46
CA HIS A 220 9.95 -7.47 7.34
C HIS A 220 9.35 -7.77 5.94
N GLY A 221 8.05 -7.99 5.85
CA GLY A 221 7.35 -8.12 4.58
C GLY A 221 7.29 -9.55 4.03
N VAL A 222 6.92 -9.64 2.74
CA VAL A 222 6.66 -10.97 2.13
C VAL A 222 7.92 -11.80 1.93
N SER A 223 9.08 -11.18 1.77
CA SER A 223 10.33 -11.94 1.64
C SER A 223 10.74 -12.64 2.93
N GLU A 224 10.39 -12.09 4.09
CA GLU A 224 10.52 -12.79 5.36
C GLU A 224 9.51 -13.93 5.46
N LEU A 225 8.24 -13.63 5.15
CA LEU A 225 7.15 -14.60 5.23
C LEU A 225 7.38 -15.82 4.32
N CYS A 226 7.79 -15.59 3.07
CA CYS A 226 8.02 -16.62 2.05
C CYS A 226 9.48 -17.12 2.03
N LYS A 227 10.38 -16.63 2.90
CA LYS A 227 11.81 -16.98 2.97
C LYS A 227 12.55 -16.78 1.64
N THR A 228 12.31 -15.66 0.98
CA THR A 228 12.82 -15.34 -0.37
C THR A 228 13.87 -14.21 -0.39
N TYR A 229 14.50 -13.92 0.75
CA TYR A 229 15.60 -12.95 0.78
C TYR A 229 16.69 -13.28 -0.26
N GLY A 230 17.11 -12.26 -1.02
CA GLY A 230 18.11 -12.39 -2.06
C GLY A 230 17.60 -12.94 -3.40
N ARG A 231 16.34 -13.39 -3.49
CA ARG A 231 15.71 -13.92 -4.71
C ARG A 231 14.83 -12.88 -5.44
N VAL A 232 14.43 -11.80 -4.75
CA VAL A 232 13.70 -10.66 -5.33
C VAL A 232 14.72 -9.59 -5.71
N ASP A 233 14.62 -9.04 -6.92
CA ASP A 233 15.61 -8.08 -7.46
C ASP A 233 15.24 -6.64 -7.15
N ILE A 234 13.95 -6.32 -7.09
CA ILE A 234 13.40 -4.99 -6.88
C ILE A 234 12.27 -5.04 -5.88
N TYR A 235 12.36 -4.23 -4.82
CA TYR A 235 11.22 -3.91 -3.97
C TYR A 235 10.85 -2.46 -4.16
N THR A 236 9.55 -2.16 -4.17
CA THR A 236 9.03 -0.82 -3.98
C THR A 236 8.22 -0.75 -2.71
N GLY A 237 8.09 0.43 -2.13
CA GLY A 237 7.35 0.60 -0.90
C GLY A 237 7.04 2.05 -0.59
N THR A 238 6.22 2.27 0.43
CA THR A 238 5.75 3.58 0.83
C THR A 238 6.10 3.91 2.27
N LEU A 239 6.44 5.17 2.52
CA LEU A 239 6.52 5.74 3.87
C LEU A 239 5.14 6.23 4.37
N GLY A 240 4.14 6.22 3.49
CA GLY A 240 2.79 6.73 3.75
C GLY A 240 1.82 5.75 4.43
N LYS A 241 2.31 4.61 4.94
CA LYS A 241 1.49 3.59 5.62
C LYS A 241 2.15 3.13 6.93
N ALA A 242 2.56 1.87 7.04
CA ALA A 242 3.21 1.33 8.24
C ALA A 242 4.42 2.16 8.70
N PHE A 243 5.16 2.73 7.77
CA PHE A 243 6.36 3.50 8.05
C PHE A 243 6.12 4.99 8.36
N GLY A 244 5.07 5.30 9.11
CA GLY A 244 4.82 6.65 9.66
C GLY A 244 3.60 7.36 9.07
N GLY A 245 3.06 6.91 7.94
CA GLY A 245 1.78 7.40 7.41
C GLY A 245 1.80 8.77 6.75
N ALA A 246 2.99 9.34 6.47
CA ALA A 246 3.09 10.66 5.82
C ALA A 246 3.27 10.53 4.30
N LEU A 247 4.31 11.12 3.76
CA LEU A 247 4.65 11.14 2.33
C LEU A 247 5.96 10.40 2.10
N GLY A 248 6.17 9.92 0.88
CA GLY A 248 7.40 9.30 0.44
C GLY A 248 7.20 7.88 -0.08
N GLY A 249 8.04 7.51 -1.00
CA GLY A 249 8.18 6.18 -1.55
C GLY A 249 9.64 5.84 -1.80
N PHE A 250 9.90 4.58 -2.08
CA PHE A 250 11.24 4.12 -2.37
C PHE A 250 11.22 2.92 -3.32
N THR A 251 12.34 2.75 -4.01
CA THR A 251 12.71 1.50 -4.67
C THR A 251 14.04 1.03 -4.05
N THR A 252 14.12 -0.24 -3.67
CA THR A 252 15.32 -0.84 -3.10
C THR A 252 15.61 -2.19 -3.75
N GLY A 253 16.87 -2.56 -3.94
CA GLY A 253 17.23 -3.78 -4.66
C GLY A 253 18.68 -3.87 -5.05
N ARG A 254 18.94 -4.44 -6.25
CA ARG A 254 20.28 -4.58 -6.81
C ARG A 254 20.88 -3.21 -7.11
N LYS A 255 22.16 -3.03 -6.78
CA LYS A 255 22.87 -1.75 -6.88
C LYS A 255 22.83 -1.14 -8.28
N GLU A 256 23.07 -1.94 -9.31
CA GLU A 256 23.12 -1.48 -10.70
C GLU A 256 21.73 -1.02 -11.19
N ILE A 257 20.66 -1.68 -10.73
CA ILE A 257 19.27 -1.26 -10.98
C ILE A 257 19.01 0.10 -10.35
N ILE A 258 19.32 0.25 -9.06
CA ILE A 258 19.10 1.50 -8.33
C ILE A 258 19.91 2.64 -8.92
N GLU A 259 21.15 2.40 -9.30
CA GLU A 259 22.00 3.42 -9.95
C GLU A 259 21.41 3.83 -11.32
N MET A 260 20.92 2.88 -12.14
CA MET A 260 20.25 3.19 -13.40
C MET A 260 19.00 4.04 -13.17
N LEU A 261 18.22 3.75 -12.13
CA LEU A 261 17.05 4.57 -11.78
C LEU A 261 17.45 6.00 -11.38
N ARG A 262 18.55 6.19 -10.66
CA ARG A 262 19.07 7.54 -10.37
C ARG A 262 19.40 8.33 -11.62
N GLN A 263 19.88 7.67 -12.69
CA GLN A 263 20.26 8.31 -13.92
C GLN A 263 19.08 8.60 -14.85
N ARG A 264 17.99 7.79 -14.83
CA ARG A 264 16.97 7.81 -15.87
C ARG A 264 15.52 7.87 -15.37
N SER A 265 15.25 7.59 -14.10
CA SER A 265 13.88 7.58 -13.58
C SER A 265 13.30 9.00 -13.56
N ARG A 266 12.38 9.29 -14.45
CA ARG A 266 11.79 10.62 -14.62
C ARG A 266 11.11 11.17 -13.35
N PRO A 267 10.34 10.38 -12.57
CA PRO A 267 9.78 10.86 -11.31
C PRO A 267 10.85 11.28 -10.30
N TYR A 268 12.00 10.63 -10.30
CA TYR A 268 13.14 11.01 -9.45
C TYR A 268 13.86 12.26 -9.97
N LEU A 269 14.09 12.34 -11.27
CA LEU A 269 14.87 13.41 -11.88
C LEU A 269 14.11 14.76 -11.87
N PHE A 270 12.77 14.75 -11.89
CA PHE A 270 11.98 15.94 -12.13
C PHE A 270 11.01 16.32 -11.01
N SER A 271 10.91 15.50 -9.94
CA SER A 271 10.14 15.86 -8.74
C SER A 271 11.06 16.33 -7.62
N ASN A 272 10.58 17.27 -6.82
CA ASN A 272 11.30 17.73 -5.62
C ASN A 272 11.64 16.59 -4.69
N SER A 273 12.78 16.72 -4.03
CA SER A 273 13.23 15.80 -2.98
C SER A 273 12.28 15.82 -1.79
N LEU A 274 12.24 14.72 -1.03
CA LEU A 274 11.53 14.65 0.24
C LEU A 274 12.01 15.76 1.19
N ALA A 275 11.05 16.38 1.87
CA ALA A 275 11.35 17.43 2.84
C ALA A 275 12.08 16.89 4.09
N PRO A 276 12.91 17.69 4.73
CA PRO A 276 13.65 17.27 5.92
C PRO A 276 12.78 16.70 7.05
N CYS A 277 11.59 17.24 7.26
CA CYS A 277 10.65 16.70 8.26
C CYS A 277 10.23 15.25 7.98
N ILE A 278 10.00 14.89 6.72
CA ILE A 278 9.68 13.52 6.33
C ILE A 278 10.88 12.60 6.57
N ILE A 279 12.07 13.05 6.19
CA ILE A 279 13.31 12.28 6.41
C ILE A 279 13.52 12.01 7.89
N GLY A 280 13.41 13.05 8.75
CA GLY A 280 13.63 12.92 10.19
C GLY A 280 12.62 11.98 10.86
N ALA A 281 11.33 12.08 10.51
CA ALA A 281 10.31 11.17 11.00
C ALA A 281 10.56 9.72 10.54
N SER A 282 10.90 9.51 9.26
CA SER A 282 11.13 8.17 8.70
C SER A 282 12.36 7.50 9.31
N LEU A 283 13.43 8.22 9.57
CA LEU A 283 14.63 7.69 10.28
C LEU A 283 14.26 7.19 11.69
N GLU A 284 13.38 7.91 12.41
CA GLU A 284 12.88 7.45 13.71
C GLU A 284 12.04 6.17 13.58
N VAL A 285 11.27 6.00 12.50
CA VAL A 285 10.53 4.74 12.26
C VAL A 285 11.49 3.56 12.18
N PHE A 286 12.48 3.60 11.28
CA PHE A 286 13.43 2.48 11.11
C PHE A 286 14.24 2.22 12.38
N LYS A 287 14.56 3.26 13.15
CA LYS A 287 15.18 3.10 14.47
C LYS A 287 14.27 2.37 15.45
N MET A 288 12.99 2.74 15.53
CA MET A 288 12.01 2.07 16.40
C MET A 288 11.83 0.60 16.02
N LEU A 289 11.74 0.30 14.73
CA LEU A 289 11.59 -1.08 14.24
C LEU A 289 12.83 -1.94 14.53
N LYS A 290 14.02 -1.35 14.54
CA LYS A 290 15.26 -2.03 14.93
C LYS A 290 15.35 -2.26 16.44
N GLU A 291 14.77 -1.36 17.26
CA GLU A 291 14.79 -1.44 18.73
C GLU A 291 13.83 -2.53 19.26
N SER A 292 12.68 -2.77 18.60
CA SER A 292 11.63 -3.65 19.15
C SER A 292 10.61 -4.09 18.10
N ASN A 293 10.15 -5.34 18.21
CA ASN A 293 9.03 -5.89 17.43
C ASN A 293 7.65 -5.63 18.07
N ALA A 294 7.58 -4.96 19.21
CA ALA A 294 6.34 -4.84 20.00
C ALA A 294 5.14 -4.28 19.22
N LEU A 295 5.37 -3.32 18.29
CA LEU A 295 4.30 -2.79 17.45
C LEU A 295 3.78 -3.82 16.45
N HIS A 296 4.66 -4.62 15.86
CA HIS A 296 4.28 -5.70 14.96
C HIS A 296 3.53 -6.81 15.72
N ASP A 297 4.05 -7.23 16.88
CA ASP A 297 3.42 -8.26 17.70
C ASP A 297 2.01 -7.84 18.13
N GLN A 298 1.83 -6.57 18.54
CA GLN A 298 0.51 -6.01 18.87
C GLN A 298 -0.42 -5.97 17.64
N LEU A 299 0.11 -5.64 16.45
CA LEU A 299 -0.67 -5.67 15.22
C LEU A 299 -1.17 -7.09 14.93
N VAL A 300 -0.30 -8.09 15.00
CA VAL A 300 -0.65 -9.50 14.75
C VAL A 300 -1.70 -9.99 15.74
N GLU A 301 -1.55 -9.67 17.03
CA GLU A 301 -2.54 -9.99 18.06
C GLU A 301 -3.91 -9.37 17.74
N ASN A 302 -3.93 -8.08 17.42
CA ASN A 302 -5.16 -7.35 17.09
C ASN A 302 -5.84 -7.90 15.84
N VAL A 303 -5.08 -8.23 14.80
CA VAL A 303 -5.60 -8.83 13.55
C VAL A 303 -6.25 -10.18 13.83
N ASN A 304 -5.55 -11.06 14.53
CA ASN A 304 -6.07 -12.39 14.86
C ASN A 304 -7.34 -12.29 15.71
N TYR A 305 -7.32 -11.46 16.74
CA TYR A 305 -8.49 -11.24 17.59
C TYR A 305 -9.70 -10.75 16.81
N PHE A 306 -9.55 -9.70 16.02
CA PHE A 306 -10.65 -9.14 15.23
C PHE A 306 -11.20 -10.16 14.24
N ARG A 307 -10.33 -10.79 13.47
CA ARG A 307 -10.71 -11.77 12.44
C ARG A 307 -11.46 -12.96 13.03
N ASP A 308 -10.93 -13.54 14.11
CA ASP A 308 -11.50 -14.76 14.71
C ASP A 308 -12.89 -14.49 15.29
N HIS A 309 -13.11 -13.32 15.90
CA HIS A 309 -14.43 -12.93 16.41
C HIS A 309 -15.43 -12.61 15.30
N MET A 310 -14.99 -11.98 14.23
CA MET A 310 -15.84 -11.71 13.07
C MET A 310 -16.24 -12.99 12.33
N LEU A 311 -15.33 -13.94 12.16
CA LEU A 311 -15.62 -15.26 11.60
C LEU A 311 -16.58 -16.04 12.50
N ALA A 312 -16.36 -16.04 13.82
CA ALA A 312 -17.26 -16.68 14.79
C ALA A 312 -18.66 -16.06 14.79
N ALA A 313 -18.79 -14.77 14.50
CA ALA A 313 -20.08 -14.09 14.32
C ALA A 313 -20.79 -14.42 13.00
N GLY A 314 -20.14 -15.13 12.07
CA GLY A 314 -20.72 -15.57 10.80
C GLY A 314 -20.45 -14.66 9.60
N PHE A 315 -19.55 -13.70 9.72
CA PHE A 315 -19.13 -12.88 8.56
C PHE A 315 -18.25 -13.67 7.59
N ASP A 316 -18.48 -13.42 6.31
CA ASP A 316 -17.59 -13.89 5.25
C ASP A 316 -16.40 -12.95 5.11
N ILE A 317 -15.21 -13.41 5.52
CA ILE A 317 -13.95 -12.67 5.44
C ILE A 317 -13.00 -13.45 4.54
N LYS A 318 -12.43 -12.76 3.54
CA LYS A 318 -11.40 -13.39 2.69
C LYS A 318 -10.20 -13.84 3.52
N PRO A 319 -9.66 -15.03 3.27
CA PRO A 319 -8.46 -15.51 3.96
C PRO A 319 -7.30 -14.53 3.77
N THR A 320 -6.66 -14.13 4.88
CA THR A 320 -5.53 -13.19 4.87
C THR A 320 -4.56 -13.47 6.00
N GLN A 321 -3.29 -13.16 5.79
CA GLN A 321 -2.25 -13.08 6.83
C GLN A 321 -1.82 -11.62 7.08
N SER A 322 -2.48 -10.65 6.43
CA SER A 322 -2.19 -9.23 6.55
C SER A 322 -3.16 -8.54 7.53
N ALA A 323 -2.92 -7.25 7.77
CA ALA A 323 -3.78 -6.40 8.60
C ALA A 323 -5.06 -5.91 7.89
N ILE A 324 -5.32 -6.40 6.68
CA ILE A 324 -6.49 -6.06 5.88
C ILE A 324 -7.53 -7.17 6.05
N CYS A 325 -8.69 -6.84 6.62
CA CYS A 325 -9.82 -7.75 6.75
C CYS A 325 -10.94 -7.31 5.80
N ALA A 326 -11.10 -8.03 4.69
CA ALA A 326 -12.14 -7.75 3.70
C ALA A 326 -13.44 -8.49 4.10
N VAL A 327 -14.39 -7.77 4.71
CA VAL A 327 -15.72 -8.27 5.07
C VAL A 327 -16.61 -8.20 3.84
N MET A 328 -16.93 -9.35 3.25
CA MET A 328 -17.62 -9.45 1.99
C MET A 328 -19.12 -9.17 2.12
N LEU A 329 -19.62 -8.27 1.28
CA LEU A 329 -21.05 -7.90 1.19
C LEU A 329 -21.61 -8.13 -0.21
N TYR A 330 -20.72 -8.26 -1.22
CA TYR A 330 -21.03 -8.54 -2.63
C TYR A 330 -21.80 -7.44 -3.35
N ASP A 331 -22.82 -6.82 -2.71
CA ASP A 331 -23.66 -5.77 -3.26
C ASP A 331 -23.10 -4.37 -2.98
N ALA A 332 -23.03 -3.53 -4.02
CA ALA A 332 -22.44 -2.19 -3.93
C ALA A 332 -23.28 -1.23 -3.07
N LYS A 333 -24.62 -1.29 -3.18
CA LYS A 333 -25.51 -0.43 -2.41
C LYS A 333 -25.51 -0.83 -0.94
N LEU A 334 -25.53 -2.14 -0.66
CA LEU A 334 -25.43 -2.67 0.68
C LEU A 334 -24.12 -2.21 1.35
N SER A 335 -22.99 -2.26 0.65
CA SER A 335 -21.70 -1.84 1.22
C SER A 335 -21.66 -0.36 1.63
N GLN A 336 -22.36 0.50 0.88
CA GLN A 336 -22.47 1.92 1.20
C GLN A 336 -23.40 2.16 2.41
N VAL A 337 -24.58 1.53 2.42
CA VAL A 337 -25.54 1.61 3.53
C VAL A 337 -24.90 1.07 4.81
N TYR A 338 -24.19 -0.07 4.72
CA TYR A 338 -23.50 -0.69 5.84
C TYR A 338 -22.43 0.25 6.44
N ALA A 339 -21.59 0.86 5.59
CA ALA A 339 -20.57 1.81 6.03
C ALA A 339 -21.18 3.08 6.65
N ALA A 340 -22.32 3.56 6.15
CA ALA A 340 -23.04 4.70 6.73
C ALA A 340 -23.58 4.39 8.13
N LYS A 341 -24.22 3.22 8.32
CA LYS A 341 -24.72 2.77 9.62
C LYS A 341 -23.59 2.52 10.62
N LEU A 342 -22.47 1.95 10.20
CA LEU A 342 -21.30 1.81 11.07
C LEU A 342 -20.77 3.17 11.54
N LEU A 343 -20.81 4.20 10.69
CA LEU A 343 -20.41 5.55 11.11
C LEU A 343 -21.37 6.12 12.17
N GLU A 344 -22.68 5.83 12.10
CA GLU A 344 -23.65 6.19 13.12
C GLU A 344 -23.35 5.51 14.47
N GLU A 345 -22.82 4.27 14.43
CA GLU A 345 -22.33 3.52 15.59
C GLU A 345 -20.93 3.98 16.07
N GLY A 346 -20.36 5.02 15.44
CA GLY A 346 -19.03 5.55 15.79
C GLY A 346 -17.86 4.76 15.20
N ILE A 347 -18.08 3.98 14.15
CA ILE A 347 -17.04 3.21 13.44
C ILE A 347 -16.83 3.80 12.05
N TYR A 348 -15.63 4.34 11.82
CA TYR A 348 -15.25 4.94 10.54
C TYR A 348 -14.63 3.89 9.62
N VAL A 349 -15.40 3.46 8.62
CA VAL A 349 -14.99 2.54 7.55
C VAL A 349 -15.49 3.04 6.20
N THR A 350 -15.03 2.40 5.12
CA THR A 350 -15.45 2.70 3.75
C THR A 350 -15.85 1.41 3.03
N GLY A 351 -16.99 1.45 2.33
CA GLY A 351 -17.39 0.41 1.41
C GLY A 351 -16.63 0.52 0.09
N PHE A 352 -16.11 -0.60 -0.40
CA PHE A 352 -15.44 -0.69 -1.69
C PHE A 352 -16.29 -1.49 -2.68
N TYR A 353 -16.49 -0.92 -3.86
CA TYR A 353 -17.32 -1.46 -4.94
C TYR A 353 -16.70 -1.09 -6.30
N TYR A 354 -17.32 -1.57 -7.38
CA TYR A 354 -16.85 -1.26 -8.74
C TYR A 354 -16.75 0.27 -8.97
N PRO A 355 -15.69 0.79 -9.64
CA PRO A 355 -14.63 0.07 -10.34
C PRO A 355 -13.39 -0.26 -9.47
N VAL A 356 -13.40 0.02 -8.17
CA VAL A 356 -12.24 -0.22 -7.27
C VAL A 356 -12.03 -1.71 -7.04
N VAL A 357 -13.14 -2.46 -6.97
CA VAL A 357 -13.15 -3.93 -6.91
C VAL A 357 -14.06 -4.47 -8.01
N PRO A 358 -13.95 -5.73 -8.44
CA PRO A 358 -14.81 -6.31 -9.48
C PRO A 358 -16.31 -6.22 -9.14
N LYS A 359 -17.16 -6.17 -10.16
CA LYS A 359 -18.63 -6.23 -9.97
C LYS A 359 -19.02 -7.49 -9.19
N GLY A 360 -19.96 -7.36 -8.25
CA GLY A 360 -20.40 -8.46 -7.40
C GLY A 360 -19.37 -8.84 -6.30
N GLN A 361 -18.36 -8.02 -6.07
CA GLN A 361 -17.30 -8.24 -5.06
C GLN A 361 -17.20 -7.08 -4.08
N ALA A 362 -18.31 -6.37 -3.83
CA ALA A 362 -18.30 -5.25 -2.88
C ALA A 362 -18.06 -5.73 -1.44
N ARG A 363 -17.38 -4.91 -0.66
CA ARG A 363 -16.93 -5.23 0.71
C ARG A 363 -16.76 -4.00 1.57
N ILE A 364 -16.70 -4.19 2.88
CA ILE A 364 -16.05 -3.26 3.80
C ILE A 364 -14.61 -3.73 4.00
N ARG A 365 -13.63 -2.88 3.67
CA ARG A 365 -12.23 -3.15 3.96
C ARG A 365 -11.88 -2.58 5.32
N VAL A 366 -11.71 -3.45 6.30
CA VAL A 366 -11.29 -3.07 7.66
C VAL A 366 -9.78 -3.12 7.73
N GLN A 367 -9.17 -2.04 8.21
CA GLN A 367 -7.73 -1.91 8.44
C GLN A 367 -7.45 -1.97 9.93
N ILE A 368 -6.77 -3.02 10.37
CA ILE A 368 -6.38 -3.17 11.77
C ILE A 368 -5.05 -2.46 12.01
N SER A 369 -4.90 -1.86 13.18
CA SER A 369 -3.71 -1.14 13.60
C SER A 369 -3.20 -1.64 14.95
N ALA A 370 -1.89 -1.59 15.15
CA ALA A 370 -1.28 -1.76 16.48
C ALA A 370 -1.77 -0.70 17.50
N GLY A 371 -2.23 0.45 16.98
CA GLY A 371 -2.79 1.53 17.79
C GLY A 371 -4.21 1.26 18.32
N HIS A 372 -4.90 0.21 17.84
CA HIS A 372 -6.19 -0.19 18.42
C HIS A 372 -5.99 -0.94 19.73
N ASN A 373 -6.77 -0.60 20.75
CA ASN A 373 -6.85 -1.37 21.98
C ASN A 373 -8.00 -2.39 21.92
N ARG A 374 -8.07 -3.27 22.90
CA ARG A 374 -9.06 -4.34 22.99
C ARG A 374 -10.51 -3.81 23.01
N GLU A 375 -10.77 -2.79 23.80
CA GLU A 375 -12.10 -2.17 23.91
C GLU A 375 -12.58 -1.58 22.58
N GLN A 376 -11.67 -0.95 21.83
CA GLN A 376 -11.98 -0.41 20.50
C GLN A 376 -12.29 -1.51 19.49
N LEU A 377 -11.56 -2.64 19.52
CA LEU A 377 -11.85 -3.81 18.69
C LEU A 377 -13.21 -4.41 19.05
N ASP A 378 -13.52 -4.59 20.33
CA ASP A 378 -14.80 -5.12 20.82
C ASP A 378 -15.96 -4.23 20.38
N LYS A 379 -15.82 -2.90 20.50
CA LYS A 379 -16.82 -1.94 20.03
C LYS A 379 -17.04 -2.04 18.52
N CYS A 380 -15.97 -2.20 17.74
CA CYS A 380 -16.07 -2.36 16.30
C CYS A 380 -16.79 -3.67 15.93
N ILE A 381 -16.41 -4.79 16.53
CA ILE A 381 -17.05 -6.10 16.33
C ILE A 381 -18.54 -6.05 16.67
N ALA A 382 -18.88 -5.47 17.83
CA ALA A 382 -20.28 -5.34 18.27
C ALA A 382 -21.10 -4.48 17.29
N ALA A 383 -20.55 -3.37 16.78
CA ALA A 383 -21.19 -2.53 15.78
C ALA A 383 -21.41 -3.29 14.46
N PHE A 384 -20.41 -4.04 13.97
CA PHE A 384 -20.57 -4.89 12.80
C PHE A 384 -21.68 -5.93 12.98
N ILE A 385 -21.74 -6.60 14.13
CA ILE A 385 -22.79 -7.61 14.42
C ILE A 385 -24.17 -6.95 14.46
N LYS A 386 -24.30 -5.80 15.15
CA LYS A 386 -25.57 -5.06 15.24
C LYS A 386 -26.08 -4.67 13.84
N VAL A 387 -25.24 -4.01 13.04
CA VAL A 387 -25.59 -3.56 11.69
C VAL A 387 -25.80 -4.77 10.77
N GLY A 388 -25.01 -5.84 10.94
CA GLY A 388 -25.15 -7.08 10.17
C GLY A 388 -26.52 -7.77 10.37
N LYS A 389 -27.03 -7.79 11.58
CA LYS A 389 -28.40 -8.29 11.89
C LYS A 389 -29.46 -7.36 11.35
N GLU A 390 -29.30 -6.05 11.50
CA GLU A 390 -30.26 -5.05 11.00
C GLU A 390 -30.43 -5.08 9.47
N LEU A 391 -29.35 -5.34 8.75
CA LEU A 391 -29.31 -5.41 7.28
C LEU A 391 -29.41 -6.85 6.74
N GLU A 392 -29.76 -7.82 7.58
CA GLU A 392 -29.94 -9.24 7.22
C GLU A 392 -28.69 -9.89 6.58
N VAL A 393 -27.49 -9.35 6.85
CA VAL A 393 -26.20 -9.96 6.45
C VAL A 393 -25.87 -11.13 7.36
N LEU A 394 -26.24 -11.03 8.64
CA LEU A 394 -26.16 -12.10 9.65
C LEU A 394 -27.58 -12.62 9.96
N LYS A 395 -27.66 -13.93 10.17
CA LYS A 395 -28.92 -14.61 10.59
C LYS A 395 -29.19 -14.44 12.07
#